data_d2330468ea080976d7204ffae83250d7
#
_entry.id   d2330468ea080976d7204ffae83250d7
#
_cell.length_a   1.000
_cell.length_b   1.000
_cell.length_c   1.000
_cell.angle_alpha   90.00
_cell.angle_beta   90.00
_cell.angle_gamma   90.00
#
_symmetry.space_group_name_H-M   'P 1'
#
loop_
_entity.id
_entity.type
_entity.pdbx_description
1 polymer ?
#
loop_
_entity_poly.entity_id
_entity_poly.type
_entity_poly.pdbx_seq_one_letter_code
_entity_poly.pdbx_strand_id
1 'polypeptide(L)'
;MRTTVILALALLVGLASANLLVNGDFEQTIDVGWDTVAVNFAGGDTFTWSDTLGQPSPGYAVAVRKYLADYASMSQTVGIPNVNLTLTLDGRLEIGGGSSTCWPVAAFVVRYLDSSGVSLGNTKLYLHDQYCDWAVSDTQSLIDVTTPGVWTQFSLDIADELAKSLPGVAAANVKKLTVDLYAYDNGT
;
A
#
# COMPACT_ATOMS: atom_id res chain seq x y z
N MET A 1 62.28 18.58 9.56
CA MET A 1 60.91 18.23 9.98
C MET A 1 60.06 17.95 8.74
N ARG A 2 59.64 16.72 8.54
CA ARG A 2 58.76 16.37 7.41
C ARG A 2 57.34 16.19 7.99
N THR A 3 56.42 17.08 7.58
CA THR A 3 55.02 17.04 8.00
C THR A 3 54.28 16.10 7.06
N THR A 4 53.82 14.97 7.58
CA THR A 4 52.94 14.03 6.84
C THR A 4 51.49 14.45 7.06
N VAL A 5 50.82 14.90 5.98
CA VAL A 5 49.35 15.16 6.01
C VAL A 5 48.64 13.86 5.64
N ILE A 6 47.90 13.29 6.58
CA ILE A 6 46.99 12.15 6.32
C ILE A 6 45.64 12.72 5.93
N LEU A 7 45.29 12.55 4.65
CA LEU A 7 43.96 12.91 4.13
C LEU A 7 43.04 11.73 4.36
N ALA A 8 42.18 11.78 5.41
CA ALA A 8 41.13 10.82 5.63
C ALA A 8 39.95 11.13 4.67
N LEU A 9 39.81 10.34 3.61
CA LEU A 9 38.66 10.40 2.71
C LEU A 9 37.49 9.64 3.38
N ALA A 10 36.59 10.38 4.02
CA ALA A 10 35.33 9.81 4.50
C ALA A 10 34.42 9.55 3.29
N LEU A 11 34.30 8.29 2.89
CA LEU A 11 33.33 7.87 1.88
C LEU A 11 31.95 7.89 2.52
N LEU A 12 31.21 8.99 2.37
CA LEU A 12 29.79 9.05 2.66
C LEU A 12 29.07 8.20 1.61
N VAL A 13 28.85 6.93 1.92
CA VAL A 13 27.90 6.10 1.17
C VAL A 13 26.51 6.61 1.54
N GLY A 14 26.01 7.56 0.77
CA GLY A 14 24.60 7.92 0.80
C GLY A 14 23.80 6.68 0.41
N LEU A 15 22.99 6.18 1.33
CA LEU A 15 21.99 5.18 1.01
C LEU A 15 21.01 5.85 0.05
N ALA A 16 21.19 5.62 -1.25
CA ALA A 16 20.18 6.00 -2.23
C ALA A 16 18.94 5.15 -1.93
N SER A 17 17.92 5.78 -1.38
CA SER A 17 16.59 5.17 -1.30
C SER A 17 16.08 5.03 -2.73
N ALA A 18 16.13 3.82 -3.27
CA ALA A 18 15.54 3.54 -4.57
C ALA A 18 14.04 3.35 -4.38
N ASN A 19 13.22 4.20 -5.00
CA ASN A 19 11.79 3.93 -5.10
C ASN A 19 11.61 2.72 -6.03
N LEU A 20 11.11 1.62 -5.50
CA LEU A 20 10.84 0.41 -6.28
C LEU A 20 9.54 0.53 -7.10
N LEU A 21 8.63 1.42 -6.69
CA LEU A 21 7.39 1.67 -7.41
C LEU A 21 7.64 2.63 -8.57
N VAL A 22 7.17 2.27 -9.74
CA VAL A 22 7.12 3.14 -10.92
C VAL A 22 5.96 4.12 -10.72
N ASN A 23 6.20 5.43 -10.96
CA ASN A 23 5.21 6.46 -10.76
C ASN A 23 4.53 6.38 -9.37
N GLY A 24 5.32 6.12 -8.34
CA GLY A 24 4.81 6.04 -6.96
C GLY A 24 4.47 7.40 -6.36
N ASP A 25 4.91 8.49 -6.98
CA ASP A 25 4.58 9.88 -6.67
C ASP A 25 3.36 10.41 -7.47
N PHE A 26 2.86 9.60 -8.41
CA PHE A 26 1.72 9.92 -9.29
C PHE A 26 1.88 11.19 -10.14
N GLU A 27 3.10 11.63 -10.40
CA GLU A 27 3.34 12.77 -11.31
C GLU A 27 3.01 12.46 -12.78
N GLN A 28 2.82 11.17 -13.10
CA GLN A 28 2.32 10.69 -14.38
C GLN A 28 0.92 10.09 -14.21
N THR A 29 0.21 9.90 -15.33
CA THR A 29 -1.13 9.28 -15.33
C THR A 29 -1.12 7.84 -14.80
N ILE A 30 -2.26 7.35 -14.33
CA ILE A 30 -2.38 6.06 -13.62
C ILE A 30 -2.05 4.84 -14.46
N ASP A 31 -2.06 4.94 -15.79
CA ASP A 31 -1.66 3.89 -16.72
C ASP A 31 -0.14 3.65 -16.75
N VAL A 32 0.65 4.53 -16.12
CA VAL A 32 2.09 4.35 -16.00
C VAL A 32 2.41 3.54 -14.74
N GLY A 33 2.60 2.24 -14.94
CA GLY A 33 3.05 1.30 -13.91
C GLY A 33 1.96 0.75 -12.99
N TRP A 34 0.71 1.19 -13.11
CA TRP A 34 -0.38 0.76 -12.26
C TRP A 34 -1.49 0.05 -13.05
N ASP A 35 -1.94 -1.08 -12.54
CA ASP A 35 -3.07 -1.84 -13.06
C ASP A 35 -4.34 -1.50 -12.27
N THR A 36 -5.47 -1.35 -12.97
CA THR A 36 -6.76 -1.06 -12.36
C THR A 36 -7.74 -2.22 -12.59
N VAL A 37 -8.46 -2.59 -11.54
CA VAL A 37 -9.51 -3.60 -11.57
C VAL A 37 -10.73 -3.09 -10.83
N ALA A 38 -11.93 -3.27 -11.41
CA ALA A 38 -13.18 -3.06 -10.72
C ALA A 38 -14.13 -4.21 -11.03
N VAL A 39 -14.65 -4.84 -10.00
CA VAL A 39 -15.66 -5.89 -10.09
C VAL A 39 -17.02 -5.26 -9.84
N ASN A 40 -18.03 -5.67 -10.62
CA ASN A 40 -19.36 -5.07 -10.61
C ASN A 40 -19.30 -3.54 -10.69
N PHE A 41 -18.63 -3.04 -11.74
CA PHE A 41 -18.45 -1.61 -11.96
C PHE A 41 -19.81 -0.91 -12.07
N ALA A 42 -20.03 0.09 -11.21
CA ALA A 42 -21.28 0.82 -11.11
C ALA A 42 -21.09 2.33 -11.29
N GLY A 43 -22.17 3.03 -11.55
CA GLY A 43 -22.14 4.50 -11.62
C GLY A 43 -21.76 5.08 -10.25
N GLY A 44 -20.59 5.71 -10.17
CA GLY A 44 -20.00 6.22 -8.94
C GLY A 44 -18.66 5.57 -8.59
N ASP A 45 -18.33 4.41 -9.14
CA ASP A 45 -16.99 3.84 -9.08
C ASP A 45 -16.05 4.69 -9.95
N THR A 46 -14.88 5.03 -9.42
CA THR A 46 -13.91 5.84 -10.15
C THR A 46 -12.47 5.45 -9.83
N PHE A 47 -11.62 5.63 -10.85
CA PHE A 47 -10.17 5.77 -10.72
C PHE A 47 -9.84 7.19 -11.16
N THR A 48 -9.45 8.03 -10.22
CA THR A 48 -9.21 9.46 -10.49
C THR A 48 -7.75 9.79 -10.25
N TRP A 49 -7.10 10.40 -11.24
CA TRP A 49 -5.82 11.05 -11.11
C TRP A 49 -6.02 12.56 -11.15
N SER A 50 -5.35 13.30 -10.27
CA SER A 50 -5.49 14.75 -10.20
C SER A 50 -4.25 15.39 -9.56
N ASP A 51 -3.90 16.57 -10.05
CA ASP A 51 -2.84 17.44 -9.55
C ASP A 51 -3.26 18.31 -8.35
N THR A 52 -4.51 18.16 -7.90
CA THR A 52 -5.08 18.96 -6.81
C THR A 52 -5.49 18.13 -5.59
N LEU A 53 -5.42 16.79 -5.68
CA LEU A 53 -5.81 15.89 -4.59
C LEU A 53 -4.67 15.61 -3.59
N GLY A 54 -3.41 15.74 -4.02
CA GLY A 54 -2.26 15.32 -3.23
C GLY A 54 -1.89 16.25 -2.08
N GLN A 55 -0.93 15.82 -1.28
CA GLN A 55 -0.32 16.57 -0.20
C GLN A 55 1.21 16.63 -0.39
N PRO A 56 1.84 17.81 -0.20
CA PRO A 56 1.18 19.12 0.09
C PRO A 56 0.35 19.60 -1.09
N SER A 57 -0.73 20.32 -0.81
CA SER A 57 -1.61 20.86 -1.85
C SER A 57 -1.05 22.17 -2.44
N PRO A 58 -1.08 22.39 -3.79
CA PRO A 58 -1.49 21.41 -4.81
C PRO A 58 -0.44 20.30 -4.98
N GLY A 59 -0.88 19.09 -5.26
CA GLY A 59 0.00 17.94 -5.50
C GLY A 59 -0.76 16.82 -6.21
N TYR A 60 -0.01 15.95 -6.90
CA TYR A 60 -0.58 14.82 -7.59
C TYR A 60 -1.00 13.72 -6.60
N ALA A 61 -2.12 13.08 -6.88
CA ALA A 61 -2.57 11.90 -6.19
C ALA A 61 -3.55 11.10 -7.05
N VAL A 62 -3.81 9.88 -6.64
CA VAL A 62 -4.85 9.02 -7.18
C VAL A 62 -5.90 8.73 -6.12
N ALA A 63 -7.14 8.53 -6.56
CA ALA A 63 -8.23 8.06 -5.72
C ALA A 63 -8.90 6.86 -6.39
N VAL A 64 -9.12 5.82 -5.60
CA VAL A 64 -9.92 4.65 -5.95
C VAL A 64 -11.21 4.73 -5.15
N ARG A 65 -12.35 4.68 -5.84
CA ARG A 65 -13.66 4.73 -5.20
C ARG A 65 -14.51 3.55 -5.64
N LYS A 66 -15.15 2.91 -4.68
CA LYS A 66 -16.19 1.89 -4.88
C LYS A 66 -17.50 2.40 -4.31
N TYR A 67 -18.60 2.18 -5.01
CA TYR A 67 -19.92 2.67 -4.61
C TYR A 67 -20.91 1.55 -4.29
N LEU A 68 -20.84 0.43 -5.00
CA LEU A 68 -21.68 -0.76 -4.79
C LEU A 68 -20.82 -2.00 -4.62
N ALA A 69 -21.47 -3.14 -4.47
CA ALA A 69 -20.87 -4.43 -4.17
C ALA A 69 -19.57 -4.78 -4.88
N ASP A 70 -18.74 -5.57 -4.21
CA ASP A 70 -17.41 -6.00 -4.61
C ASP A 70 -16.32 -4.93 -4.45
N TYR A 71 -15.31 -4.93 -5.29
CA TYR A 71 -14.15 -4.07 -5.08
C TYR A 71 -13.72 -3.32 -6.34
N ALA A 72 -13.02 -2.22 -6.08
CA ALA A 72 -12.16 -1.55 -7.03
C ALA A 72 -10.75 -1.47 -6.44
N SER A 73 -9.74 -1.73 -7.26
CA SER A 73 -8.36 -1.65 -6.82
C SER A 73 -7.46 -1.08 -7.90
N MET A 74 -6.41 -0.40 -7.45
CA MET A 74 -5.30 0.04 -8.29
C MET A 74 -4.02 -0.49 -7.68
N SER A 75 -3.26 -1.30 -8.43
CA SER A 75 -2.14 -2.04 -7.87
C SER A 75 -0.90 -2.01 -8.74
N GLN A 76 0.24 -2.19 -8.10
CA GLN A 76 1.52 -2.40 -8.76
C GLN A 76 2.28 -3.53 -8.09
N THR A 77 2.84 -4.44 -8.89
CA THR A 77 3.68 -5.55 -8.42
C THR A 77 5.14 -5.28 -8.75
N VAL A 78 6.00 -5.37 -7.74
CA VAL A 78 7.45 -5.17 -7.89
C VAL A 78 8.24 -6.35 -7.35
N GLY A 79 9.35 -6.68 -8.00
CA GLY A 79 10.34 -7.61 -7.47
C GLY A 79 11.16 -6.95 -6.36
N ILE A 80 11.46 -7.68 -5.29
CA ILE A 80 12.27 -7.17 -4.18
C ILE A 80 13.55 -7.99 -4.01
N PRO A 81 14.68 -7.32 -3.64
CA PRO A 81 15.94 -8.04 -3.42
C PRO A 81 15.91 -8.88 -2.14
N ASN A 82 15.21 -8.43 -1.13
CA ASN A 82 14.98 -9.08 0.16
C ASN A 82 13.83 -8.36 0.89
N VAL A 83 13.44 -8.85 2.07
CA VAL A 83 12.34 -8.29 2.88
C VAL A 83 12.77 -7.16 3.83
N ASN A 84 14.07 -6.84 3.93
CA ASN A 84 14.56 -5.71 4.76
C ASN A 84 14.28 -4.38 4.05
N LEU A 85 13.01 -4.05 3.94
CA LEU A 85 12.48 -2.88 3.24
C LEU A 85 11.44 -2.20 4.12
N THR A 86 11.38 -0.88 4.02
CA THR A 86 10.30 -0.09 4.58
C THR A 86 9.46 0.46 3.45
N LEU A 87 8.18 0.15 3.44
CA LEU A 87 7.19 0.81 2.60
C LEU A 87 6.70 2.06 3.34
N THR A 88 6.82 3.22 2.69
CA THR A 88 6.19 4.46 3.16
C THR A 88 5.21 4.96 2.12
N LEU A 89 4.06 5.44 2.57
CA LEU A 89 3.07 6.07 1.71
C LEU A 89 2.33 7.17 2.46
N ASP A 90 1.98 8.23 1.76
CA ASP A 90 1.04 9.25 2.24
C ASP A 90 -0.34 8.92 1.66
N GLY A 91 -1.34 8.79 2.53
CA GLY A 91 -2.65 8.38 2.11
C GLY A 91 -3.79 8.87 2.98
N ARG A 92 -4.98 8.82 2.42
CA ARG A 92 -6.22 9.20 3.08
C ARG A 92 -7.28 8.15 2.80
N LEU A 93 -7.84 7.55 3.82
CA LEU A 93 -8.92 6.58 3.73
C LEU A 93 -10.23 7.20 4.16
N GLU A 94 -11.28 6.95 3.40
CA GLU A 94 -12.65 7.40 3.70
C GLU A 94 -13.62 6.26 3.41
N ILE A 95 -14.65 6.13 4.23
CA ILE A 95 -15.77 5.20 4.02
C ILE A 95 -17.09 5.93 4.22
N GLY A 96 -18.13 5.49 3.52
CA GLY A 96 -19.51 5.84 3.81
C GLY A 96 -20.05 5.09 5.04
N GLY A 97 -21.28 5.39 5.46
CA GLY A 97 -21.94 4.62 6.50
C GLY A 97 -22.31 3.22 5.99
N GLY A 98 -22.14 2.21 6.84
CA GLY A 98 -22.51 0.83 6.57
C GLY A 98 -23.70 0.35 7.41
N SER A 99 -24.08 -0.90 7.15
CA SER A 99 -25.09 -1.64 7.89
C SER A 99 -24.64 -3.09 8.05
N SER A 100 -25.38 -3.89 8.82
CA SER A 100 -25.06 -5.32 9.00
C SER A 100 -25.13 -6.15 7.70
N THR A 101 -25.71 -5.61 6.64
CA THR A 101 -25.82 -6.27 5.32
C THR A 101 -25.04 -5.56 4.21
N CYS A 102 -24.48 -4.38 4.50
CA CYS A 102 -23.72 -3.61 3.54
C CYS A 102 -22.69 -2.79 4.31
N TRP A 103 -21.42 -3.18 4.22
CA TRP A 103 -20.33 -2.50 4.93
C TRP A 103 -19.15 -2.21 4.01
N PRO A 104 -18.66 -0.97 4.05
CA PRO A 104 -17.53 -0.55 3.23
C PRO A 104 -16.19 -0.76 3.94
N VAL A 105 -15.15 -0.93 3.14
CA VAL A 105 -13.75 -0.87 3.58
C VAL A 105 -12.94 -0.05 2.58
N ALA A 106 -12.06 0.81 3.09
CA ALA A 106 -10.99 1.41 2.33
C ALA A 106 -9.65 0.93 2.90
N ALA A 107 -8.72 0.50 2.06
CA ALA A 107 -7.46 -0.07 2.54
C ALA A 107 -6.28 0.20 1.60
N PHE A 108 -5.08 0.29 2.20
CA PHE A 108 -3.83 0.02 1.51
C PHE A 108 -3.43 -1.41 1.81
N VAL A 109 -3.27 -2.23 0.77
CA VAL A 109 -2.97 -3.66 0.92
C VAL A 109 -1.57 -3.95 0.39
N VAL A 110 -0.75 -4.60 1.18
CA VAL A 110 0.54 -5.15 0.77
C VAL A 110 0.41 -6.66 0.69
N ARG A 111 0.54 -7.22 -0.52
CA ARG A 111 0.52 -8.67 -0.73
C ARG A 111 1.95 -9.18 -0.88
N TYR A 112 2.25 -10.25 -0.22
CA TYR A 112 3.53 -10.94 -0.25
C TYR A 112 3.45 -12.09 -1.23
N LEU A 113 4.29 -12.07 -2.27
CA LEU A 113 4.22 -13.05 -3.33
C LEU A 113 5.55 -13.82 -3.46
N ASP A 114 5.45 -15.08 -3.90
CA ASP A 114 6.61 -15.87 -4.28
C ASP A 114 7.17 -15.43 -5.66
N SER A 115 8.20 -16.15 -6.15
CA SER A 115 8.82 -15.86 -7.45
C SER A 115 7.87 -16.07 -8.63
N SER A 116 6.90 -16.97 -8.52
CA SER A 116 5.89 -17.24 -9.54
C SER A 116 4.72 -16.27 -9.52
N GLY A 117 4.58 -15.45 -8.45
CA GLY A 117 3.50 -14.50 -8.26
C GLY A 117 2.32 -15.08 -7.47
N VAL A 118 2.49 -16.24 -6.86
CA VAL A 118 1.48 -16.80 -5.95
C VAL A 118 1.49 -16.06 -4.63
N SER A 119 0.32 -15.67 -4.15
CA SER A 119 0.17 -14.97 -2.88
C SER A 119 0.48 -15.91 -1.70
N LEU A 120 1.37 -15.44 -0.82
CA LEU A 120 1.75 -16.10 0.43
C LEU A 120 0.99 -15.51 1.61
N GLY A 121 0.55 -14.26 1.52
CA GLY A 121 -0.16 -13.55 2.57
C GLY A 121 -0.28 -12.06 2.27
N ASN A 122 -0.86 -11.32 3.21
CA ASN A 122 -1.05 -9.87 3.06
C ASN A 122 -1.11 -9.13 4.39
N THR A 123 -0.79 -7.83 4.34
CA THR A 123 -1.06 -6.85 5.40
C THR A 123 -1.99 -5.78 4.85
N LYS A 124 -3.01 -5.42 5.60
CA LYS A 124 -3.98 -4.38 5.25
C LYS A 124 -3.96 -3.27 6.29
N LEU A 125 -3.59 -2.06 5.86
CA LEU A 125 -3.86 -0.84 6.63
C LEU A 125 -5.26 -0.38 6.20
N TYR A 126 -6.25 -0.54 7.07
CA TYR A 126 -7.65 -0.44 6.65
C TYR A 126 -8.49 0.44 7.57
N LEU A 127 -9.41 1.15 6.94
CA LEU A 127 -10.50 1.85 7.58
C LEU A 127 -11.79 1.08 7.30
N HIS A 128 -12.54 0.75 8.33
CA HIS A 128 -13.74 -0.06 8.25
C HIS A 128 -14.84 0.44 9.19
N ASP A 129 -16.04 -0.01 8.99
CA ASP A 129 -17.12 0.18 9.95
C ASP A 129 -17.23 -1.01 10.94
N GLN A 130 -18.16 -0.90 11.88
CA GLN A 130 -18.37 -1.91 12.93
C GLN A 130 -18.90 -3.26 12.43
N TYR A 131 -19.31 -3.36 11.17
CA TYR A 131 -19.88 -4.57 10.58
C TYR A 131 -18.88 -5.36 9.74
N CYS A 132 -17.68 -4.82 9.51
CA CYS A 132 -16.63 -5.52 8.79
C CYS A 132 -16.24 -6.82 9.49
N ASP A 133 -16.27 -7.92 8.77
CA ASP A 133 -15.99 -9.27 9.27
C ASP A 133 -14.56 -9.77 8.93
N TRP A 134 -13.70 -8.92 8.42
CA TRP A 134 -12.32 -9.31 8.18
C TRP A 134 -11.62 -9.70 9.48
N ALA A 135 -10.84 -10.78 9.43
CA ALA A 135 -10.16 -11.32 10.59
C ALA A 135 -8.69 -11.58 10.32
N VAL A 136 -7.87 -11.41 11.33
CA VAL A 136 -6.45 -11.80 11.29
C VAL A 136 -6.30 -13.30 11.16
N SER A 137 -5.21 -13.74 10.51
CA SER A 137 -4.83 -15.14 10.41
C SER A 137 -3.31 -15.26 10.31
N ASP A 138 -2.78 -16.48 10.24
CA ASP A 138 -1.33 -16.70 10.06
C ASP A 138 -0.78 -16.08 8.76
N THR A 139 -1.63 -15.74 7.81
CA THR A 139 -1.27 -15.17 6.50
C THR A 139 -1.95 -13.85 6.19
N GLN A 140 -2.77 -13.32 7.10
CA GLN A 140 -3.42 -12.01 6.97
C GLN A 140 -3.24 -11.18 8.23
N SER A 141 -2.62 -10.02 8.10
CA SER A 141 -2.51 -8.99 9.14
C SER A 141 -3.45 -7.84 8.84
N LEU A 142 -4.06 -7.28 9.88
CA LEU A 142 -4.99 -6.16 9.83
C LEU A 142 -4.50 -5.07 10.77
N ILE A 143 -4.29 -3.87 10.24
CA ILE A 143 -3.84 -2.67 10.97
C ILE A 143 -4.92 -1.61 10.83
N ASP A 144 -5.59 -1.28 11.93
CA ASP A 144 -6.68 -0.31 11.93
C ASP A 144 -6.18 1.11 11.68
N VAL A 145 -6.82 1.80 10.74
CA VAL A 145 -6.66 3.24 10.51
C VAL A 145 -7.83 3.96 11.20
N THR A 146 -7.53 4.74 12.22
CA THR A 146 -8.53 5.37 13.10
C THR A 146 -8.80 6.84 12.77
N THR A 147 -8.21 7.36 11.70
CA THR A 147 -8.31 8.77 11.29
C THR A 147 -8.95 8.91 9.91
N PRO A 148 -10.29 8.74 9.80
CA PRO A 148 -10.98 8.85 8.51
C PRO A 148 -10.82 10.25 7.93
N GLY A 149 -10.61 10.34 6.62
CA GLY A 149 -10.54 11.60 5.89
C GLY A 149 -9.29 12.45 6.15
N VAL A 150 -8.32 11.96 6.92
CA VAL A 150 -7.09 12.67 7.24
C VAL A 150 -5.92 12.10 6.44
N TRP A 151 -5.18 12.96 5.75
CA TRP A 151 -3.91 12.58 5.15
C TRP A 151 -2.92 12.14 6.23
N THR A 152 -2.42 10.94 6.12
CA THR A 152 -1.53 10.30 7.10
C THR A 152 -0.38 9.64 6.37
N GLN A 153 0.83 9.81 6.88
CA GLN A 153 1.96 9.03 6.44
C GLN A 153 1.96 7.69 7.15
N PHE A 154 1.89 6.62 6.38
CA PHE A 154 1.99 5.24 6.84
C PHE A 154 3.40 4.73 6.59
N SER A 155 3.89 3.91 7.50
CA SER A 155 5.20 3.25 7.40
C SER A 155 5.08 1.81 7.85
N LEU A 156 5.51 0.88 7.00
CA LEU A 156 5.47 -0.55 7.26
C LEU A 156 6.86 -1.15 7.04
N ASP A 157 7.48 -1.63 8.10
CA ASP A 157 8.70 -2.45 8.01
C ASP A 157 8.28 -3.88 7.63
N ILE A 158 8.65 -4.31 6.44
CA ILE A 158 8.20 -5.58 5.86
C ILE A 158 8.77 -6.78 6.63
N ALA A 159 10.05 -6.72 7.03
CA ALA A 159 10.66 -7.83 7.77
C ALA A 159 10.04 -7.99 9.17
N ASP A 160 9.81 -6.88 9.84
CA ASP A 160 9.19 -6.84 11.17
C ASP A 160 7.74 -7.33 11.13
N GLU A 161 6.98 -6.90 10.14
CA GLU A 161 5.60 -7.32 9.92
C GLU A 161 5.49 -8.83 9.67
N LEU A 162 6.32 -9.37 8.76
CA LEU A 162 6.35 -10.82 8.51
C LEU A 162 6.71 -11.61 9.78
N ALA A 163 7.65 -11.12 10.56
CA ALA A 163 8.10 -11.83 11.77
C ALA A 163 7.08 -11.82 12.91
N LYS A 164 6.33 -10.74 13.06
CA LYS A 164 5.41 -10.52 14.20
C LYS A 164 3.97 -10.87 13.93
N SER A 165 3.50 -10.56 12.72
CA SER A 165 2.07 -10.56 12.39
C SER A 165 1.66 -11.68 11.45
N LEU A 166 2.62 -12.30 10.73
CA LEU A 166 2.33 -13.25 9.66
C LEU A 166 3.15 -14.55 9.80
N PRO A 167 2.96 -15.32 10.87
CA PRO A 167 3.77 -16.52 11.14
C PRO A 167 3.63 -17.61 10.05
N GLY A 168 2.57 -17.60 9.25
CA GLY A 168 2.38 -18.50 8.11
C GLY A 168 3.15 -18.09 6.85
N VAL A 169 3.78 -16.90 6.84
CA VAL A 169 4.51 -16.39 5.68
C VAL A 169 6.01 -16.47 5.92
N ALA A 170 6.67 -17.44 5.29
CA ALA A 170 8.12 -17.55 5.37
C ALA A 170 8.81 -16.42 4.58
N ALA A 171 9.51 -15.51 5.25
CA ALA A 171 10.18 -14.35 4.66
C ALA A 171 11.13 -14.72 3.50
N ALA A 172 11.80 -15.88 3.58
CA ALA A 172 12.69 -16.37 2.53
C ALA A 172 11.98 -16.67 1.20
N ASN A 173 10.66 -16.93 1.24
CA ASN A 173 9.86 -17.23 0.06
C ASN A 173 9.29 -15.96 -0.60
N VAL A 174 9.27 -14.83 0.08
CA VAL A 174 8.78 -13.55 -0.47
C VAL A 174 9.80 -13.01 -1.47
N LYS A 175 9.38 -12.84 -2.73
CA LYS A 175 10.22 -12.36 -3.85
C LYS A 175 9.62 -11.16 -4.56
N LYS A 176 8.33 -10.90 -4.34
CA LYS A 176 7.63 -9.76 -4.90
C LYS A 176 6.68 -9.18 -3.86
N LEU A 177 6.39 -7.90 -3.99
CA LEU A 177 5.32 -7.22 -3.28
C LEU A 177 4.32 -6.67 -4.30
N THR A 178 3.03 -6.77 -3.99
CA THR A 178 2.02 -5.94 -4.64
C THR A 178 1.57 -4.89 -3.65
N VAL A 179 1.63 -3.63 -4.03
CA VAL A 179 1.01 -2.52 -3.31
C VAL A 179 -0.32 -2.21 -4.01
N ASP A 180 -1.39 -2.08 -3.23
CA ASP A 180 -2.77 -2.08 -3.74
C ASP A 180 -3.57 -0.99 -2.99
N LEU A 181 -4.11 -0.03 -3.73
CA LEU A 181 -5.13 0.89 -3.23
C LEU A 181 -6.47 0.21 -3.43
N TYR A 182 -7.17 -0.08 -2.37
CA TYR A 182 -8.31 -0.99 -2.36
C TYR A 182 -9.55 -0.35 -1.73
N ALA A 183 -10.64 -0.35 -2.47
CA ALA A 183 -11.95 0.06 -1.99
C ALA A 183 -12.93 -1.11 -2.17
N TYR A 184 -13.65 -1.45 -1.12
CA TYR A 184 -14.56 -2.60 -1.05
C TYR A 184 -15.89 -2.23 -0.43
N ASP A 185 -16.93 -2.88 -0.90
CA ASP A 185 -18.27 -2.85 -0.34
C ASP A 185 -18.88 -4.24 -0.48
N ASN A 186 -19.43 -4.82 0.59
CA ASN A 186 -20.11 -6.13 0.52
C ASN A 186 -21.60 -6.03 0.22
N GLY A 187 -22.14 -4.82 0.01
CA GLY A 187 -23.54 -4.58 -0.32
C GLY A 187 -23.97 -5.12 -1.68
N THR A 188 -25.24 -5.24 -1.90
CA THR A 188 -25.88 -5.67 -3.16
C THR A 188 -26.53 -4.49 -3.86
#